data_2081c4044e9e42fdae04bc0c26df0438
#
_entry.id   2081c4044e9e42fdae04bc0c26df0438
#
_cell.length_a   1.000
_cell.length_b   1.000
_cell.length_c   1.000
_cell.angle_alpha   90.00
_cell.angle_beta   90.00
_cell.angle_gamma   90.00
#
_symmetry.space_group_name_H-M   'P 1'
#
loop_
_entity.id
_entity.type
_entity.pdbx_description
1 polymer ?
#
loop_
_entity_poly.entity_id
_entity_poly.type
_entity_poly.pdbx_seq_one_letter_code
_entity_poly.pdbx_strand_id
1 'polypeptide(L)'
;GVMHGDLTTSNFILFKNIVYMIDFGLSQNTIKPEDHAVDLRLIKEILNSAHAKIMESSWKNFLLGYKSVVGIAYQTKIVKLVSEIESRGRYAQVV
;
A
#
# COMPACT_ATOMS: atom_id res chain seq x y z
N GLY A 1 7.44 -5.02 11.49
CA GLY A 1 7.71 -5.30 10.57
C GLY A 1 7.77 -6.33 9.43
N VAL A 2 6.71 -6.41 8.66
CA VAL A 2 6.64 -7.31 7.50
C VAL A 2 6.22 -6.53 6.26
N MET A 3 6.97 -6.66 5.18
CA MET A 3 6.57 -6.26 3.84
C MET A 3 5.84 -7.42 3.19
N HIS A 4 4.63 -7.21 2.68
CA HIS A 4 3.87 -8.27 2.01
C HIS A 4 4.52 -8.68 0.68
N GLY A 5 4.94 -7.72 -0.10
CA GLY A 5 5.64 -7.94 -1.36
C GLY A 5 4.74 -8.06 -2.58
N ASP A 6 3.45 -8.31 -2.40
CA ASP A 6 2.47 -8.41 -3.49
C ASP A 6 1.10 -7.91 -3.00
N LEU A 7 1.08 -6.69 -2.47
CA LEU A 7 -0.10 -6.11 -1.82
C LEU A 7 -1.08 -5.56 -2.85
N THR A 8 -1.86 -6.47 -3.43
CA THR A 8 -2.91 -6.15 -4.40
C THR A 8 -4.27 -6.53 -3.84
N THR A 9 -5.35 -6.02 -4.43
CA THR A 9 -6.71 -6.35 -3.98
C THR A 9 -7.06 -7.83 -4.18
N SER A 10 -6.37 -8.53 -5.10
CA SER A 10 -6.56 -9.95 -5.30
C SER A 10 -6.04 -10.81 -4.15
N ASN A 11 -5.22 -10.23 -3.27
CA ASN A 11 -4.68 -10.92 -2.09
C ASN A 11 -5.44 -10.61 -0.80
N PHE A 12 -6.66 -10.11 -0.92
CA PHE A 12 -7.58 -9.92 0.20
C PHE A 12 -8.83 -10.76 -0.02
N ILE A 13 -9.30 -11.39 1.05
CA ILE A 13 -10.56 -12.16 1.04
C ILE A 13 -11.47 -11.61 2.12
N LEU A 14 -12.72 -11.30 1.75
CA LEU A 14 -13.75 -10.91 2.70
C LEU A 14 -14.57 -12.15 3.07
N PHE A 15 -14.56 -12.50 4.35
CA PHE A 15 -15.33 -13.64 4.85
C PHE A 15 -15.95 -13.28 6.21
N LYS A 16 -17.26 -13.39 6.32
CA LYS A 16 -18.02 -13.04 7.55
C LYS A 16 -17.67 -11.67 8.09
N ASN A 17 -17.60 -10.67 7.20
CA ASN A 17 -17.25 -9.28 7.49
C ASN A 17 -15.84 -9.06 8.05
N ILE A 18 -14.96 -10.05 7.90
CA ILE A 18 -13.54 -9.94 8.25
C ILE A 18 -12.71 -10.00 6.97
N VAL A 19 -11.78 -9.07 6.85
CA VAL A 19 -10.85 -9.05 5.71
C VAL A 19 -9.61 -9.84 6.08
N TYR A 20 -9.30 -10.84 5.26
CA TYR A 20 -8.10 -11.67 5.40
C TYR A 20 -7.11 -11.31 4.30
N MET A 21 -5.85 -11.15 4.68
CA MET A 21 -4.75 -10.96 3.75
C MET A 21 -4.11 -12.33 3.49
N ILE A 22 -3.86 -12.65 2.21
CA ILE A 22 -3.34 -13.96 1.81
C ILE A 22 -2.11 -13.81 0.93
N ASP A 23 -1.46 -14.96 0.65
CA ASP A 23 -0.31 -15.09 -0.26
C ASP A 23 0.90 -14.27 0.18
N PHE A 24 1.60 -14.79 1.19
CA PHE A 24 2.83 -14.19 1.72
C PHE A 24 4.10 -14.74 1.07
N GLY A 25 3.98 -15.37 -0.10
CA GLY A 25 5.12 -15.99 -0.78
C GLY A 25 6.27 -15.03 -1.12
N LEU A 26 5.97 -13.73 -1.29
CA LEU A 26 6.97 -12.69 -1.56
C LEU A 26 7.26 -11.82 -0.33
N SER A 27 6.75 -12.21 0.84
CA SER A 27 6.90 -11.40 2.05
C SER A 27 8.32 -11.45 2.61
N GLN A 28 8.68 -10.37 3.29
CA GLN A 28 9.99 -10.23 3.92
C GLN A 28 9.83 -9.53 5.27
N ASN A 29 10.61 -9.98 6.25
CA ASN A 29 10.77 -9.23 7.49
C ASN A 29 11.63 -8.00 7.21
N THR A 30 11.14 -6.82 7.56
CA THR A 30 11.87 -5.58 7.33
C THR A 30 11.38 -4.49 8.26
N ILE A 31 12.30 -3.59 8.64
CA ILE A 31 11.98 -2.37 9.39
C ILE A 31 12.23 -1.13 8.53
N LYS A 32 12.58 -1.31 7.27
CA LYS A 32 12.90 -0.19 6.36
C LYS A 32 11.62 0.50 5.91
N PRO A 33 11.45 1.79 6.19
CA PRO A 33 10.25 2.53 5.75
C PRO A 33 10.02 2.46 4.25
N GLU A 34 11.08 2.47 3.46
CA GLU A 34 10.94 2.40 1.99
C GLU A 34 10.29 1.09 1.53
N ASP A 35 10.58 -0.03 2.18
CA ASP A 35 9.94 -1.31 1.86
C ASP A 35 8.43 -1.26 2.14
N HIS A 36 8.03 -0.65 3.25
CA HIS A 36 6.62 -0.46 3.57
C HIS A 36 5.94 0.50 2.59
N ALA A 37 6.65 1.52 2.15
CA ALA A 37 6.15 2.44 1.12
C ALA A 37 5.95 1.75 -0.23
N VAL A 38 6.79 0.78 -0.58
CA VAL A 38 6.61 -0.03 -1.79
C VAL A 38 5.29 -0.82 -1.73
N ASP A 39 4.98 -1.43 -0.58
CA ASP A 39 3.69 -2.11 -0.37
C ASP A 39 2.52 -1.14 -0.58
N LEU A 40 2.56 0.01 0.05
CA LEU A 40 1.48 1.00 -0.05
C LEU A 40 1.35 1.58 -1.46
N ARG A 41 2.45 1.78 -2.14
CA ARG A 41 2.42 2.23 -3.53
C ARG A 41 1.71 1.22 -4.42
N LEU A 42 1.96 -0.06 -4.22
CA LEU A 42 1.34 -1.11 -5.03
C LEU A 42 -0.17 -1.14 -4.83
N ILE A 43 -0.66 -1.13 -3.59
CA ILE A 43 -2.11 -1.13 -3.34
C ILE A 43 -2.77 0.15 -3.89
N LYS A 44 -2.12 1.30 -3.76
CA LYS A 44 -2.61 2.56 -4.32
C LYS A 44 -2.73 2.49 -5.84
N GLU A 45 -1.73 1.94 -6.51
CA GLU A 45 -1.72 1.76 -7.95
C GLU A 45 -2.85 0.85 -8.43
N ILE A 46 -3.06 -0.27 -7.74
CA ILE A 46 -4.14 -1.21 -8.05
C ILE A 46 -5.52 -0.57 -7.84
N LEU A 47 -5.70 0.18 -6.76
CA LEU A 47 -6.96 0.91 -6.55
C LEU A 47 -7.21 1.92 -7.67
N ASN A 48 -6.17 2.61 -8.11
CA ASN A 48 -6.29 3.60 -9.17
C ASN A 48 -6.60 2.97 -10.55
N SER A 49 -6.03 1.82 -10.86
CA SER A 49 -6.18 1.18 -12.17
C SER A 49 -7.38 0.25 -12.26
N ALA A 50 -7.57 -0.63 -11.28
CA ALA A 50 -8.61 -1.65 -11.31
C ALA A 50 -9.92 -1.21 -10.64
N HIS A 51 -9.87 -0.23 -9.74
CA HIS A 51 -11.00 0.22 -8.92
C HIS A 51 -11.15 1.74 -8.96
N ALA A 52 -10.95 2.35 -10.13
CA ALA A 52 -10.88 3.82 -10.29
C ALA A 52 -12.12 4.55 -9.74
N LYS A 53 -13.31 3.96 -9.86
CA LYS A 53 -14.56 4.60 -9.41
C LYS A 53 -14.62 4.81 -7.89
N ILE A 54 -13.93 3.98 -7.13
CA ILE A 54 -13.93 4.02 -5.66
C ILE A 54 -12.54 4.34 -5.09
N MET A 55 -11.61 4.74 -5.95
CA MET A 55 -10.20 4.91 -5.56
C MET A 55 -10.04 5.88 -4.41
N GLU A 56 -10.63 7.06 -4.48
CA GLU A 56 -10.44 8.08 -3.43
C GLU A 56 -10.93 7.61 -2.07
N SER A 57 -12.15 7.06 -2.00
CA SER A 57 -12.71 6.58 -0.74
C SER A 57 -11.96 5.36 -0.22
N SER A 58 -11.57 4.45 -1.10
CA SER A 58 -10.83 3.24 -0.74
C SER A 58 -9.45 3.58 -0.21
N TRP A 59 -8.72 4.47 -0.88
CA TRP A 59 -7.41 4.91 -0.42
C TRP A 59 -7.49 5.64 0.91
N LYS A 60 -8.46 6.54 1.06
CA LYS A 60 -8.70 7.25 2.32
C LYS A 60 -8.96 6.28 3.47
N ASN A 61 -9.84 5.30 3.26
CA ASN A 61 -10.18 4.32 4.29
C ASN A 61 -9.01 3.39 4.60
N PHE A 62 -8.24 3.01 3.59
CA PHE A 62 -7.01 2.24 3.78
C PHE A 62 -6.04 3.00 4.68
N LEU A 63 -5.82 4.28 4.41
CA LEU A 63 -4.92 5.10 5.23
C LEU A 63 -5.43 5.31 6.65
N LEU A 64 -6.74 5.42 6.85
CA LEU A 64 -7.31 5.49 8.19
C LEU A 64 -7.01 4.23 9.01
N GLY A 65 -7.16 3.05 8.38
CA GLY A 65 -6.81 1.78 9.01
C GLY A 65 -5.33 1.67 9.32
N TYR A 66 -4.50 2.04 8.37
CA TYR A 66 -3.05 2.03 8.52
C TYR A 66 -2.60 2.94 9.67
N LYS A 67 -3.13 4.17 9.70
CA LYS A 67 -2.84 5.13 10.77
C LYS A 67 -3.23 4.61 12.15
N SER A 68 -4.33 3.87 12.26
CA SER A 68 -4.80 3.33 13.53
C SER A 68 -3.80 2.36 14.16
N VAL A 69 -2.94 1.74 13.35
CA VAL A 69 -1.92 0.79 13.80
C VAL A 69 -0.57 1.45 13.97
N VAL A 70 -0.12 2.24 12.97
CA VAL A 70 1.25 2.76 12.95
C VAL A 70 1.39 4.18 13.53
N GLY A 71 0.28 4.90 13.68
CA GLY A 71 0.27 6.28 14.15
C GLY A 71 0.45 7.30 13.02
N ILE A 72 0.05 8.55 13.32
CA ILE A 72 0.04 9.62 12.30
C ILE A 72 1.44 10.00 11.83
N ALA A 73 2.44 10.01 12.71
CA ALA A 73 3.80 10.39 12.34
C ALA A 73 4.40 9.41 11.34
N TYR A 74 4.26 8.12 11.60
CA TYR A 74 4.78 7.09 10.71
C TYR A 74 4.04 7.07 9.38
N GLN A 75 2.71 7.17 9.41
CA GLN A 75 1.91 7.24 8.19
C GLN A 75 2.32 8.42 7.31
N THR A 76 2.50 9.60 7.90
CA THR A 76 2.91 10.80 7.15
C THR A 76 4.25 10.57 6.44
N LYS A 77 5.20 9.94 7.14
CA LYS A 77 6.49 9.58 6.58
C LYS A 77 6.34 8.61 5.39
N ILE A 78 5.53 7.57 5.55
CA ILE A 78 5.35 6.55 4.51
C ILE A 78 4.62 7.13 3.28
N VAL A 79 3.58 7.92 3.48
CA VAL A 79 2.86 8.57 2.36
C VAL A 79 3.79 9.47 1.56
N LYS A 80 4.68 10.20 2.23
CA LYS A 80 5.70 11.01 1.56
C LYS A 80 6.63 10.14 0.71
N LEU A 81 7.08 9.01 1.26
CA LEU A 81 7.92 8.05 0.52
C LEU A 81 7.19 7.47 -0.69
N VAL A 82 5.90 7.17 -0.58
CA VAL A 82 5.08 6.71 -1.71
C VAL A 82 5.11 7.75 -2.83
N SER A 83 4.91 9.02 -2.50
CA SER A 83 4.98 10.10 -3.50
C SER A 83 6.35 10.20 -4.15
N GLU A 84 7.43 10.02 -3.39
CA GLU A 84 8.78 10.03 -3.93
C GLU A 84 9.03 8.86 -4.90
N ILE A 85 8.56 7.67 -4.56
CA ILE A 85 8.67 6.49 -5.42
C ILE A 85 7.88 6.69 -6.72
N GLU A 86 6.66 7.21 -6.64
CA GLU A 86 5.85 7.54 -7.82
C GLU A 86 6.56 8.55 -8.73
N SER A 87 7.17 9.56 -8.13
CA SER A 87 7.94 10.58 -8.87
C SER A 87 9.14 9.98 -9.59
N ARG A 88 9.91 9.10 -8.93
CA ARG A 88 11.05 8.41 -9.56
C ARG A 88 10.61 7.56 -10.74
N GLY A 89 9.48 6.86 -10.62
CA GLY A 89 8.92 6.07 -11.70
C GLY A 89 8.58 6.88 -12.93
N ARG A 90 8.00 8.08 -12.74
CA ARG A 90 7.70 8.99 -13.85
C ARG A 90 8.95 9.48 -14.57
N TYR A 91 9.99 9.84 -13.83
CA TYR A 91 11.25 10.26 -14.42
C TYR A 91 11.93 9.13 -15.19
N ALA A 92 11.87 7.92 -14.67
CA ALA A 92 12.42 6.75 -15.36
C ALA A 92 11.75 6.49 -16.71
N GLN A 93 10.45 6.81 -16.84
CA GLN A 93 9.70 6.64 -18.08
C GLN A 93 10.03 7.69 -19.13
N VAL A 94 10.53 8.84 -18.74
CA VAL A 94 10.87 9.94 -19.65
C VAL A 94 12.21 9.70 -20.35
N VAL A 95 13.07 8.92 -19.75
CA VAL A 95 14.38 8.59 -20.30
C VAL A 95 14.28 7.45 -21.30
#